data_78a8cc1f164e7df2ae2991a3d8fc2ced
#
_entry.id   78a8cc1f164e7df2ae2991a3d8fc2ced
#
_cell.length_a   1.000
_cell.length_b   1.000
_cell.length_c   1.000
_cell.angle_alpha   90.00
_cell.angle_beta   90.00
_cell.angle_gamma   90.00
#
_symmetry.space_group_name_H-M   'P 1'
#
loop_
_entity.id
_entity.type
_entity.pdbx_description
1 polymer ?
#
loop_
_entity_poly.entity_id
_entity_poly.type
_entity_poly.pdbx_seq_one_letter_code
_entity_poly.pdbx_strand_id
1 'polypeptide(L)'
;VNDLPNVDAGHDTSICGGESVTLTASGALTYNWDNNITNANTFTPISTTLYTVTGTDNNGCINTDQVNITINNNPLVSLSSFTPICNANSSTVPLNGGFPSGGNYIGLGVSNNNFSPSVSGPGFHNITYTYIDSNGCSSSDNQILVVDTNNVNISLANFSNLCEDADSLVLTGGIPSGGFYSGSSVNNDVFYPENSGTGSFTIIYSYLEANTCLASANSIITVSTLPSTTQDSLSPICLNNNPFIINGGSPVGGVYSGNGISNGIFNPQITGIGNFNVNYTYTDSLGCINNSETSVNVKPLPNTSLTSFNDLCADANSLVLTNGLPIGGTYSGNGINNGIFYTDSSGIGNHVITYTRELNGCFLSDSQSITVNPLPTLSFGSIPELCINDSLVLNFISPVGGIYSGNNINNGIFYSNNANLGINNFNYTYTDLNSCTNIQNISL
;
A
#
# COMPACT_ATOMS: atom_id res chain seq x y z
N VAL A 1 -49.22 26.32 18.83
CA VAL A 1 -47.83 26.70 18.51
C VAL A 1 -47.12 26.88 19.83
N ASN A 2 -46.01 26.16 20.03
CA ASN A 2 -45.20 26.28 21.24
C ASN A 2 -44.00 27.20 20.92
N ASP A 3 -43.58 27.93 21.93
CA ASP A 3 -42.37 28.74 21.84
C ASP A 3 -41.13 27.83 21.76
N LEU A 4 -40.06 28.32 21.16
CA LEU A 4 -38.79 27.62 21.12
C LEU A 4 -38.12 27.67 22.52
N PRO A 5 -37.37 26.64 22.93
CA PRO A 5 -36.62 26.69 24.16
C PRO A 5 -35.58 27.82 24.11
N ASN A 6 -35.39 28.49 25.24
CA ASN A 6 -34.33 29.50 25.37
C ASN A 6 -33.01 28.84 25.74
N VAL A 7 -32.42 28.15 24.75
CA VAL A 7 -31.16 27.46 24.93
C VAL A 7 -30.04 28.45 25.21
N ASP A 8 -29.23 28.18 26.21
CA ASP A 8 -28.05 28.95 26.60
C ASP A 8 -26.83 28.03 26.68
N ALA A 9 -25.84 28.27 25.85
CA ALA A 9 -24.60 27.55 25.75
C ALA A 9 -23.54 27.98 26.80
N GLY A 10 -23.86 29.06 27.52
CA GLY A 10 -22.92 29.71 28.41
C GLY A 10 -22.10 30.81 27.72
N HIS A 11 -21.11 31.33 28.42
CA HIS A 11 -20.29 32.44 27.93
C HIS A 11 -19.04 31.95 27.22
N ASP A 12 -18.64 32.69 26.18
CA ASP A 12 -17.33 32.49 25.54
C ASP A 12 -16.23 32.51 26.60
N THR A 13 -15.35 31.54 26.46
CA THR A 13 -14.27 31.32 27.44
C THR A 13 -12.96 31.14 26.70
N SER A 14 -11.88 31.62 27.35
CA SER A 14 -10.53 31.32 26.87
C SER A 14 -9.79 30.49 27.92
N ILE A 15 -9.11 29.47 27.44
CA ILE A 15 -8.31 28.55 28.27
C ILE A 15 -6.91 28.40 27.67
N CYS A 16 -6.00 27.88 28.47
CA CYS A 16 -4.66 27.59 28.00
C CYS A 16 -4.60 26.21 27.30
N GLY A 17 -3.63 26.06 26.43
CA GLY A 17 -3.41 24.78 25.72
C GLY A 17 -3.20 23.63 26.70
N GLY A 18 -4.01 22.58 26.56
CA GLY A 18 -3.98 21.40 27.43
C GLY A 18 -4.89 21.50 28.66
N GLU A 19 -5.50 22.65 28.93
CA GLU A 19 -6.52 22.76 29.96
C GLU A 19 -7.85 22.15 29.54
N SER A 20 -8.61 21.76 30.53
CA SER A 20 -9.93 21.17 30.34
C SER A 20 -11.02 22.18 30.64
N VAL A 21 -12.12 22.07 29.89
CA VAL A 21 -13.32 22.89 30.10
C VAL A 21 -14.55 22.00 30.21
N THR A 22 -15.54 22.48 30.91
CA THR A 22 -16.84 21.84 31.01
C THR A 22 -17.89 22.75 30.40
N LEU A 23 -18.55 22.30 29.33
CA LEU A 23 -19.68 23.01 28.75
C LEU A 23 -20.97 22.49 29.35
N THR A 24 -21.78 23.41 29.87
CA THR A 24 -23.06 23.09 30.47
C THR A 24 -24.11 23.99 29.89
N ALA A 25 -25.00 23.42 29.07
CA ALA A 25 -26.10 24.14 28.51
C ALA A 25 -27.31 24.17 29.47
N SER A 26 -28.11 25.21 29.35
CA SER A 26 -29.35 25.38 30.10
C SER A 26 -30.53 25.81 29.19
N GLY A 27 -31.74 25.82 29.73
CA GLY A 27 -32.94 26.34 29.04
C GLY A 27 -33.71 25.34 28.17
N ALA A 28 -33.33 24.03 28.17
CA ALA A 28 -34.05 22.95 27.49
C ALA A 28 -34.14 21.70 28.36
N LEU A 29 -34.79 20.66 27.87
CA LEU A 29 -34.89 19.35 28.57
C LEU A 29 -33.69 18.47 28.26
N THR A 30 -33.29 18.42 27.00
CA THR A 30 -32.14 17.62 26.54
C THR A 30 -31.21 18.46 25.68
N TYR A 31 -29.95 18.14 25.71
CA TYR A 31 -28.90 18.88 25.03
C TYR A 31 -28.04 17.94 24.21
N ASN A 32 -27.78 18.33 22.96
CA ASN A 32 -26.85 17.66 22.07
C ASN A 32 -25.85 18.69 21.55
N TRP A 33 -24.60 18.52 21.94
CA TRP A 33 -23.50 19.33 21.46
C TRP A 33 -22.91 18.73 20.19
N ASP A 34 -22.40 19.58 19.31
CA ASP A 34 -21.53 19.15 18.24
C ASP A 34 -20.20 18.56 18.76
N ASN A 35 -19.35 18.07 17.85
CA ASN A 35 -18.03 17.52 18.18
C ASN A 35 -18.06 16.40 19.25
N ASN A 36 -19.16 15.67 19.40
CA ASN A 36 -19.34 14.55 20.33
C ASN A 36 -19.12 14.90 21.82
N ILE A 37 -19.40 16.12 22.20
CA ILE A 37 -19.33 16.57 23.60
C ILE A 37 -20.59 16.14 24.33
N THR A 38 -20.41 15.67 25.57
CA THR A 38 -21.51 15.38 26.47
C THR A 38 -21.74 16.58 27.41
N ASN A 39 -23.00 17.00 27.53
CA ASN A 39 -23.36 18.13 28.41
C ASN A 39 -22.89 17.88 29.84
N ALA A 40 -22.30 18.90 30.45
CA ALA A 40 -21.75 18.89 31.81
C ALA A 40 -20.55 17.91 32.03
N ASN A 41 -19.97 17.36 30.99
CA ASN A 41 -18.75 16.59 31.08
C ASN A 41 -17.53 17.44 30.72
N THR A 42 -16.44 17.17 31.42
CA THR A 42 -15.17 17.84 31.21
C THR A 42 -14.45 17.22 29.99
N PHE A 43 -13.91 18.06 29.13
CA PHE A 43 -13.08 17.66 27.98
C PHE A 43 -11.94 18.64 27.76
N THR A 44 -10.94 18.24 26.99
CA THR A 44 -9.78 19.08 26.65
C THR A 44 -9.82 19.40 25.17
N PRO A 45 -10.22 20.61 24.77
CA PRO A 45 -10.21 21.01 23.36
C PRO A 45 -8.77 21.19 22.87
N ILE A 46 -8.52 20.81 21.60
CA ILE A 46 -7.21 20.87 20.98
C ILE A 46 -6.99 22.10 20.07
N SER A 47 -8.05 22.84 19.79
CA SER A 47 -8.03 24.08 18.97
C SER A 47 -9.14 25.01 19.37
N THR A 48 -8.96 26.30 19.12
CA THR A 48 -10.05 27.29 19.23
C THR A 48 -11.21 26.84 18.36
N THR A 49 -12.38 26.68 18.98
CA THR A 49 -13.53 26.07 18.34
C THR A 49 -14.82 26.70 18.84
N LEU A 50 -15.72 26.97 17.90
CA LEU A 50 -17.09 27.35 18.19
C LEU A 50 -17.90 26.06 18.37
N TYR A 51 -18.46 25.88 19.56
CA TYR A 51 -19.31 24.74 19.89
C TYR A 51 -20.76 25.15 19.83
N THR A 52 -21.56 24.31 19.21
CA THR A 52 -23.01 24.54 19.05
C THR A 52 -23.75 23.49 19.87
N VAL A 53 -24.65 23.97 20.72
CA VAL A 53 -25.60 23.11 21.42
C VAL A 53 -26.96 23.20 20.79
N THR A 54 -27.59 22.06 20.63
CA THR A 54 -29.00 21.92 20.26
C THR A 54 -29.76 21.47 21.47
N GLY A 55 -30.67 22.30 21.93
CA GLY A 55 -31.56 21.98 23.04
C GLY A 55 -32.96 21.62 22.55
N THR A 56 -33.54 20.61 23.15
CA THR A 56 -34.93 20.16 22.85
C THR A 56 -35.77 20.27 24.12
N ASP A 57 -36.92 20.86 24.03
CA ASP A 57 -37.87 21.00 25.14
C ASP A 57 -38.80 19.77 25.29
N ASN A 58 -39.71 19.82 26.27
CA ASN A 58 -40.71 18.78 26.51
C ASN A 58 -41.70 18.58 25.36
N ASN A 59 -41.84 19.57 24.48
CA ASN A 59 -42.77 19.57 23.34
C ASN A 59 -42.08 19.11 22.05
N GLY A 60 -40.75 18.83 22.09
CA GLY A 60 -39.95 18.51 20.93
C GLY A 60 -39.52 19.72 20.10
N CYS A 61 -39.74 20.96 20.58
CA CYS A 61 -39.24 22.16 19.92
C CYS A 61 -37.73 22.28 20.12
N ILE A 62 -37.05 22.68 19.06
CA ILE A 62 -35.57 22.70 19.02
C ILE A 62 -35.09 24.14 18.82
N ASN A 63 -34.07 24.51 19.54
CA ASN A 63 -33.33 25.76 19.33
C ASN A 63 -31.82 25.50 19.57
N THR A 64 -31.00 26.41 19.10
CA THR A 64 -29.54 26.27 19.23
C THR A 64 -28.94 27.54 19.82
N ASP A 65 -27.83 27.36 20.49
CA ASP A 65 -26.94 28.42 20.92
C ASP A 65 -25.49 28.02 20.77
N GLN A 66 -24.58 28.96 20.83
CA GLN A 66 -23.18 28.74 20.55
C GLN A 66 -22.29 29.35 21.63
N VAL A 67 -21.19 28.68 21.91
CA VAL A 67 -20.12 29.16 22.80
C VAL A 67 -18.77 28.98 22.12
N ASN A 68 -17.97 30.01 22.12
CA ASN A 68 -16.62 29.96 21.59
C ASN A 68 -15.61 29.65 22.70
N ILE A 69 -14.86 28.56 22.54
CA ILE A 69 -13.72 28.26 23.41
C ILE A 69 -12.46 28.64 22.67
N THR A 70 -11.81 29.71 23.15
CA THR A 70 -10.53 30.17 22.61
C THR A 70 -9.40 29.47 23.34
N ILE A 71 -8.49 28.83 22.60
CA ILE A 71 -7.29 28.25 23.16
C ILE A 71 -6.12 29.23 22.98
N ASN A 72 -5.61 29.67 24.07
CA ASN A 72 -4.38 30.44 24.12
C ASN A 72 -3.18 29.49 24.17
N ASN A 73 -2.23 29.69 23.30
CA ASN A 73 -1.00 28.89 23.32
C ASN A 73 -0.23 29.16 24.61
N ASN A 74 0.27 28.12 25.24
CA ASN A 74 1.18 28.27 26.36
C ASN A 74 2.46 28.99 25.90
N PRO A 75 3.03 29.89 26.72
CA PRO A 75 4.24 30.59 26.33
C PRO A 75 5.41 29.64 26.19
N LEU A 76 6.23 29.86 25.15
CA LEU A 76 7.52 29.19 25.05
C LEU A 76 8.47 29.77 26.09
N VAL A 77 8.81 28.96 27.09
CA VAL A 77 9.71 29.35 28.18
C VAL A 77 11.03 28.62 28.01
N SER A 78 12.10 29.35 28.22
CA SER A 78 13.45 28.79 28.31
C SER A 78 14.24 29.44 29.44
N LEU A 79 15.12 28.66 30.04
CA LEU A 79 16.04 29.11 31.06
C LEU A 79 17.48 28.80 30.63
N SER A 80 18.30 29.81 30.49
CA SER A 80 19.72 29.64 30.20
C SER A 80 20.46 28.94 31.33
N SER A 81 21.49 28.16 30.99
CA SER A 81 22.34 27.52 32.00
C SER A 81 23.03 28.55 32.89
N PHE A 82 23.14 28.21 34.13
CA PHE A 82 23.85 29.02 35.12
C PHE A 82 25.35 28.69 35.10
N THR A 83 26.16 29.72 35.36
CA THR A 83 27.56 29.49 35.71
C THR A 83 27.65 28.97 37.15
N PRO A 84 28.50 27.99 37.41
CA PRO A 84 28.69 27.49 38.79
C PRO A 84 29.10 28.63 39.74
N ILE A 85 28.56 28.59 40.94
CA ILE A 85 28.86 29.55 41.99
C ILE A 85 29.70 28.85 43.07
N CYS A 86 30.92 29.33 43.30
CA CYS A 86 31.72 28.84 44.41
C CYS A 86 31.28 29.45 45.72
N ASN A 87 31.19 28.64 46.76
CA ASN A 87 30.65 29.00 48.08
C ASN A 87 31.53 30.00 48.85
N ALA A 88 32.58 30.51 48.28
CA ALA A 88 33.52 31.35 48.96
C ALA A 88 32.98 32.77 49.40
N ASN A 89 31.85 33.18 48.83
CA ASN A 89 31.24 34.46 49.14
C ASN A 89 29.73 34.35 49.35
N SER A 90 29.26 34.61 50.47
CA SER A 90 27.87 34.62 50.94
C SER A 90 26.96 35.68 50.30
N SER A 91 27.38 36.35 49.24
CA SER A 91 26.56 37.33 48.55
C SER A 91 25.51 36.64 47.63
N THR A 92 24.30 37.16 47.68
CA THR A 92 23.22 36.74 46.80
C THR A 92 23.52 37.09 45.35
N VAL A 93 23.18 36.17 44.42
CA VAL A 93 23.40 36.34 43.00
C VAL A 93 22.04 36.52 42.32
N PRO A 94 21.83 37.57 41.50
CA PRO A 94 20.59 37.74 40.78
C PRO A 94 20.47 36.64 39.72
N LEU A 95 19.30 36.00 39.68
CA LEU A 95 18.98 35.03 38.67
C LEU A 95 18.48 35.74 37.41
N ASN A 96 19.05 35.38 36.30
CA ASN A 96 18.68 35.88 34.96
C ASN A 96 18.74 34.75 33.92
N GLY A 97 18.45 35.07 32.69
CA GLY A 97 18.48 34.05 31.62
C GLY A 97 17.15 33.36 31.36
N GLY A 98 16.08 33.67 32.09
CA GLY A 98 14.74 33.22 31.78
C GLY A 98 14.14 34.02 30.62
N PHE A 99 13.59 33.36 29.66
CA PHE A 99 12.90 33.95 28.51
C PHE A 99 11.49 33.34 28.36
N PRO A 100 10.42 34.14 28.07
CA PRO A 100 10.39 35.62 28.04
C PRO A 100 10.77 36.25 29.38
N SER A 101 11.24 37.49 29.37
CA SER A 101 11.60 38.20 30.62
C SER A 101 10.36 38.53 31.47
N GLY A 102 10.54 38.66 32.78
CA GLY A 102 9.45 39.04 33.69
C GLY A 102 8.80 37.88 34.45
N GLY A 103 9.28 36.66 34.26
CA GLY A 103 8.83 35.50 35.04
C GLY A 103 9.48 35.43 36.41
N ASN A 104 9.18 34.36 37.13
CA ASN A 104 9.61 34.17 38.52
C ASN A 104 10.51 32.94 38.66
N TYR A 105 11.56 33.07 39.41
CA TYR A 105 12.47 31.98 39.74
C TYR A 105 12.09 31.38 41.11
N ILE A 106 12.06 30.07 41.18
CA ILE A 106 11.83 29.30 42.40
C ILE A 106 12.88 28.20 42.54
N GLY A 107 13.26 27.92 43.76
CA GLY A 107 14.23 26.88 44.11
C GLY A 107 14.74 27.06 45.54
N LEU A 108 15.49 26.08 46.04
CA LEU A 108 16.12 26.19 47.35
C LEU A 108 17.16 27.32 47.30
N GLY A 109 17.09 28.26 48.24
CA GLY A 109 17.96 29.42 48.28
C GLY A 109 17.53 30.58 47.38
N VAL A 110 16.41 30.47 46.66
CA VAL A 110 15.88 31.55 45.83
C VAL A 110 14.89 32.39 46.60
N SER A 111 15.09 33.70 46.58
CA SER A 111 14.17 34.69 47.12
C SER A 111 14.22 35.95 46.26
N ASN A 112 13.05 36.50 45.89
CA ASN A 112 12.93 37.70 45.05
C ASN A 112 13.82 37.66 43.79
N ASN A 113 13.82 36.53 43.09
CA ASN A 113 14.65 36.27 41.93
C ASN A 113 16.18 36.39 42.17
N ASN A 114 16.63 36.27 43.42
CA ASN A 114 18.02 36.17 43.77
C ASN A 114 18.30 34.82 44.42
N PHE A 115 19.45 34.25 44.12
CA PHE A 115 19.94 33.00 44.69
C PHE A 115 20.96 33.29 45.81
N SER A 116 20.80 32.63 46.93
CA SER A 116 21.71 32.74 48.06
C SER A 116 22.50 31.42 48.24
N PRO A 117 23.78 31.39 47.85
CA PRO A 117 24.63 30.22 48.05
C PRO A 117 24.79 29.82 49.52
N SER A 118 24.76 30.77 50.41
CA SER A 118 24.89 30.52 51.88
C SER A 118 23.64 29.84 52.45
N VAL A 119 22.47 30.03 51.85
CA VAL A 119 21.21 29.40 52.26
C VAL A 119 21.05 28.02 51.64
N SER A 120 21.41 27.90 50.37
CA SER A 120 21.29 26.63 49.62
C SER A 120 22.37 25.62 50.04
N GLY A 121 23.55 26.09 50.39
CA GLY A 121 24.73 25.26 50.62
C GLY A 121 25.38 24.78 49.33
N PRO A 122 26.51 24.04 49.43
CA PRO A 122 27.14 23.40 48.27
C PRO A 122 26.24 22.30 47.69
N GLY A 123 26.25 22.18 46.35
CA GLY A 123 25.53 21.13 45.69
C GLY A 123 24.77 21.60 44.44
N PHE A 124 23.85 20.75 44.00
CA PHE A 124 22.98 20.97 42.86
C PHE A 124 21.67 21.58 43.30
N HIS A 125 21.33 22.71 42.72
CA HIS A 125 20.09 23.39 43.04
C HIS A 125 19.27 23.54 41.77
N ASN A 126 18.14 22.81 41.71
CA ASN A 126 17.21 22.96 40.62
C ASN A 126 16.50 24.31 40.72
N ILE A 127 16.73 25.17 39.75
CA ILE A 127 16.11 26.48 39.63
C ILE A 127 15.08 26.40 38.53
N THR A 128 13.83 26.64 38.89
CA THR A 128 12.73 26.66 37.94
C THR A 128 12.35 28.09 37.62
N TYR A 129 12.30 28.43 36.35
CA TYR A 129 11.78 29.70 35.85
C TYR A 129 10.38 29.48 35.32
N THR A 130 9.42 30.24 35.83
CA THR A 130 8.02 30.19 35.37
C THR A 130 7.63 31.53 34.83
N TYR A 131 7.07 31.54 33.63
CA TYR A 131 6.52 32.73 33.00
C TYR A 131 5.02 32.54 32.77
N ILE A 132 4.28 33.61 33.08
CA ILE A 132 2.83 33.70 32.83
C ILE A 132 2.60 34.80 31.80
N ASP A 133 1.96 34.50 30.73
CA ASP A 133 1.66 35.48 29.68
C ASP A 133 0.47 36.38 30.03
N SER A 134 0.16 37.32 29.14
CA SER A 134 -0.97 38.24 29.30
C SER A 134 -2.35 37.59 29.31
N ASN A 135 -2.45 36.34 28.83
CA ASN A 135 -3.67 35.55 28.83
C ASN A 135 -3.83 34.68 30.07
N GLY A 136 -2.83 34.71 30.97
CA GLY A 136 -2.78 33.90 32.17
C GLY A 136 -2.22 32.49 31.96
N CYS A 137 -1.78 32.16 30.74
CA CYS A 137 -1.17 30.86 30.44
C CYS A 137 0.28 30.85 30.95
N SER A 138 0.66 29.73 31.57
CA SER A 138 1.97 29.57 32.15
C SER A 138 2.74 28.40 31.55
N SER A 139 4.03 28.58 31.47
CA SER A 139 5.00 27.51 31.24
C SER A 139 6.22 27.71 32.11
N SER A 140 6.98 26.66 32.29
CA SER A 140 8.19 26.71 33.07
C SER A 140 9.31 25.90 32.42
N ASP A 141 10.53 26.30 32.70
CA ASP A 141 11.76 25.57 32.37
C ASP A 141 12.65 25.55 33.60
N ASN A 142 13.52 24.56 33.72
CA ASN A 142 14.40 24.43 34.86
C ASN A 142 15.85 24.20 34.42
N GLN A 143 16.75 24.70 35.26
CA GLN A 143 18.20 24.53 35.12
C GLN A 143 18.84 24.26 36.47
N ILE A 144 19.93 23.53 36.44
CA ILE A 144 20.71 23.29 37.66
C ILE A 144 21.70 24.41 37.84
N LEU A 145 21.59 25.07 38.99
CA LEU A 145 22.60 25.99 39.51
C LEU A 145 23.52 25.23 40.47
N VAL A 146 24.79 25.34 40.21
CA VAL A 146 25.82 24.64 40.96
C VAL A 146 26.48 25.63 41.96
N VAL A 147 26.52 25.25 43.20
CA VAL A 147 27.35 25.93 44.20
C VAL A 147 28.62 25.12 44.39
N ASP A 148 29.71 25.69 43.99
CA ASP A 148 31.00 25.03 43.83
C ASP A 148 32.11 25.70 44.67
N THR A 149 33.16 24.97 45.14
CA THR A 149 34.28 25.48 45.89
C THR A 149 35.64 25.48 45.18
N ASN A 150 35.80 24.86 44.01
CA ASN A 150 37.06 24.81 43.24
C ASN A 150 36.88 24.63 41.71
N ASN A 151 37.93 24.95 40.93
CA ASN A 151 37.98 24.74 39.48
C ASN A 151 38.45 23.33 39.12
N VAL A 152 37.55 22.42 38.86
CA VAL A 152 37.84 21.11 38.24
C VAL A 152 37.75 21.22 36.73
N ASN A 153 38.74 20.69 36.02
CA ASN A 153 38.66 20.55 34.54
C ASN A 153 37.65 19.45 34.24
N ILE A 154 36.49 19.85 33.76
CA ILE A 154 35.41 18.95 33.40
C ILE A 154 35.16 18.98 31.92
N SER A 155 34.87 17.82 31.32
CA SER A 155 34.47 17.71 29.94
C SER A 155 33.38 16.65 29.76
N LEU A 156 32.57 16.81 28.73
CA LEU A 156 31.56 15.87 28.30
C LEU A 156 31.73 15.58 26.79
N ALA A 157 31.81 14.32 26.48
CA ALA A 157 31.90 13.89 25.07
C ALA A 157 30.62 14.26 24.28
N ASN A 158 30.76 14.42 22.96
CA ASN A 158 29.61 14.62 22.10
C ASN A 158 28.79 13.34 21.99
N PHE A 159 27.49 13.50 21.90
CA PHE A 159 26.55 12.41 21.64
C PHE A 159 26.23 12.31 20.15
N SER A 160 25.92 11.10 19.69
CA SER A 160 25.37 10.88 18.36
C SER A 160 23.92 11.38 18.29
N ASN A 161 23.46 11.72 17.10
CA ASN A 161 22.04 11.96 16.86
C ASN A 161 21.24 10.68 17.13
N LEU A 162 20.02 10.84 17.64
CA LEU A 162 19.07 9.77 17.91
C LEU A 162 17.80 9.98 17.08
N CYS A 163 17.07 8.92 16.86
CA CYS A 163 15.74 8.99 16.30
C CYS A 163 14.70 9.05 17.43
N GLU A 164 13.52 9.58 17.16
CA GLU A 164 12.46 9.71 18.17
C GLU A 164 11.96 8.37 18.74
N ASP A 165 12.16 7.27 17.99
CA ASP A 165 11.85 5.90 18.38
C ASP A 165 13.05 5.10 18.90
N ALA A 166 14.21 5.77 19.08
CA ALA A 166 15.40 5.11 19.57
C ALA A 166 15.21 4.64 21.02
N ASP A 167 15.85 3.55 21.36
CA ASP A 167 15.93 3.08 22.74
C ASP A 167 16.56 4.14 23.64
N SER A 168 16.32 4.03 24.94
CA SER A 168 16.94 4.89 25.94
C SER A 168 18.47 4.80 25.86
N LEU A 169 19.13 5.98 25.97
CA LEU A 169 20.59 6.10 25.93
C LEU A 169 21.15 6.27 27.33
N VAL A 170 21.99 5.32 27.76
CA VAL A 170 22.79 5.50 28.97
C VAL A 170 23.86 6.54 28.67
N LEU A 171 23.85 7.63 29.42
CA LEU A 171 24.77 8.76 29.25
C LEU A 171 26.15 8.40 29.85
N THR A 172 27.18 8.60 29.07
CA THR A 172 28.58 8.32 29.41
C THR A 172 29.49 9.40 28.83
N GLY A 173 30.79 9.34 29.12
CA GLY A 173 31.78 10.26 28.54
C GLY A 173 32.03 11.54 29.31
N GLY A 174 31.47 11.66 30.51
CA GLY A 174 31.83 12.73 31.44
C GLY A 174 33.20 12.47 32.10
N ILE A 175 34.07 13.45 32.11
CA ILE A 175 35.40 13.41 32.73
C ILE A 175 35.54 14.58 33.73
N PRO A 176 35.97 14.34 34.99
CA PRO A 176 36.30 13.05 35.63
C PRO A 176 35.12 12.11 35.76
N SER A 177 35.34 10.82 35.90
CA SER A 177 34.26 9.81 36.09
C SER A 177 33.63 9.93 37.49
N GLY A 178 32.35 9.53 37.63
CA GLY A 178 31.67 9.53 38.93
C GLY A 178 30.77 10.74 39.19
N GLY A 179 30.58 11.59 38.19
CA GLY A 179 29.54 12.62 38.23
C GLY A 179 28.19 12.06 37.75
N PHE A 180 27.20 12.93 37.58
CA PHE A 180 25.85 12.56 37.12
C PHE A 180 25.40 13.44 35.99
N TYR A 181 24.44 12.93 35.21
CA TYR A 181 23.89 13.60 34.06
C TYR A 181 22.51 14.17 34.39
N SER A 182 22.22 15.33 33.79
CA SER A 182 20.92 15.98 33.89
C SER A 182 20.54 16.66 32.60
N GLY A 183 19.26 16.94 32.42
CA GLY A 183 18.71 17.56 31.25
C GLY A 183 17.23 17.19 31.09
N SER A 184 16.58 17.78 30.11
CA SER A 184 15.21 17.37 29.76
C SER A 184 15.21 15.90 29.34
N SER A 185 14.24 15.10 29.82
CA SER A 185 14.12 13.67 29.54
C SER A 185 15.32 12.81 29.99
N VAL A 186 16.14 13.31 30.92
CA VAL A 186 17.18 12.53 31.60
C VAL A 186 16.67 12.08 32.96
N ASN A 187 16.76 10.77 33.20
CA ASN A 187 16.45 10.18 34.50
C ASN A 187 17.47 9.09 34.83
N ASN A 188 18.08 9.15 36.01
CA ASN A 188 19.11 8.22 36.47
C ASN A 188 20.23 7.99 35.45
N ASP A 189 20.80 9.07 34.90
CA ASP A 189 21.85 9.07 33.88
C ASP A 189 21.45 8.39 32.56
N VAL A 190 20.15 8.27 32.31
CA VAL A 190 19.57 7.71 31.06
C VAL A 190 18.75 8.80 30.40
N PHE A 191 18.99 9.03 29.12
CA PHE A 191 18.18 9.89 28.25
C PHE A 191 17.13 9.04 27.54
N TYR A 192 15.87 9.53 27.52
CA TYR A 192 14.72 8.86 26.95
C TYR A 192 14.20 9.65 25.73
N PRO A 193 14.56 9.24 24.49
CA PRO A 193 14.13 9.95 23.29
C PRO A 193 12.61 10.00 23.14
N GLU A 194 11.91 8.90 23.45
CA GLU A 194 10.44 8.81 23.38
C GLU A 194 9.72 9.86 24.24
N ASN A 195 10.33 10.25 25.35
CA ASN A 195 9.76 11.24 26.30
C ASN A 195 10.21 12.68 26.01
N SER A 196 11.28 12.84 25.23
CA SER A 196 11.84 14.15 24.90
C SER A 196 11.08 14.86 23.80
N GLY A 197 10.52 14.09 22.83
CA GLY A 197 10.11 14.59 21.54
C GLY A 197 11.32 14.93 20.67
N THR A 198 11.05 15.50 19.50
CA THR A 198 12.09 15.84 18.52
C THR A 198 12.69 17.22 18.80
N GLY A 199 13.99 17.39 18.56
CA GLY A 199 14.71 18.64 18.80
C GLY A 199 16.12 18.43 19.35
N SER A 200 16.71 19.52 19.83
CA SER A 200 18.05 19.51 20.42
C SER A 200 17.94 19.68 21.94
N PHE A 201 18.52 18.73 22.67
CA PHE A 201 18.45 18.66 24.14
C PHE A 201 19.84 18.83 24.74
N THR A 202 19.98 19.78 25.63
CA THR A 202 21.22 19.98 26.34
C THR A 202 21.33 18.96 27.46
N ILE A 203 22.39 18.18 27.43
CA ILE A 203 22.80 17.28 28.49
C ILE A 203 23.90 17.94 29.29
N ILE A 204 23.73 17.99 30.58
CA ILE A 204 24.68 18.56 31.50
C ILE A 204 25.30 17.44 32.33
N TYR A 205 26.60 17.30 32.23
CA TYR A 205 27.37 16.43 33.11
C TYR A 205 27.89 17.27 34.24
N SER A 206 27.66 16.83 35.47
CA SER A 206 28.08 17.52 36.68
C SER A 206 28.92 16.59 37.55
N TYR A 207 30.05 17.09 38.03
CA TYR A 207 30.99 16.35 38.86
C TYR A 207 31.25 17.08 40.14
N LEU A 208 31.11 16.36 41.28
CA LEU A 208 31.39 16.86 42.61
C LEU A 208 32.65 16.15 43.14
N GLU A 209 33.73 16.89 43.35
CA GLU A 209 34.93 16.37 44.02
C GLU A 209 34.83 16.58 45.53
N ALA A 210 35.35 15.63 46.32
CA ALA A 210 35.22 15.65 47.76
C ALA A 210 35.67 17.01 48.39
N ASN A 211 34.75 17.73 49.05
CA ASN A 211 34.89 19.04 49.70
C ASN A 211 35.06 20.23 48.74
N THR A 212 34.69 20.11 47.51
CA THR A 212 34.92 21.15 46.53
C THR A 212 33.70 21.46 45.68
N CYS A 213 33.83 22.42 44.88
CA CYS A 213 32.87 22.98 43.98
C CYS A 213 32.39 21.99 42.92
N LEU A 214 31.13 22.12 42.52
CA LEU A 214 30.57 21.40 41.41
C LEU A 214 30.99 22.07 40.10
N ALA A 215 31.63 21.33 39.23
CA ALA A 215 31.92 21.73 37.87
C ALA A 215 30.88 21.09 36.93
N SER A 216 30.53 21.75 35.85
CA SER A 216 29.62 21.22 34.84
C SER A 216 30.15 21.41 33.41
N ALA A 217 29.90 20.43 32.57
CA ALA A 217 30.12 20.52 31.14
C ALA A 217 28.80 20.11 30.44
N ASN A 218 28.57 20.71 29.28
CA ASN A 218 27.35 20.40 28.51
C ASN A 218 27.70 19.81 27.15
N SER A 219 26.77 19.03 26.62
CA SER A 219 26.77 18.53 25.26
C SER A 219 25.33 18.45 24.76
N ILE A 220 25.15 18.35 23.48
CA ILE A 220 23.82 18.34 22.87
C ILE A 220 23.51 16.94 22.32
N ILE A 221 22.32 16.43 22.62
CA ILE A 221 21.70 15.30 21.91
C ILE A 221 20.65 15.89 20.99
N THR A 222 20.70 15.50 19.72
CA THR A 222 19.65 15.85 18.76
C THR A 222 18.79 14.63 18.52
N VAL A 223 17.49 14.77 18.75
CA VAL A 223 16.48 13.74 18.43
C VAL A 223 15.76 14.16 17.16
N SER A 224 15.88 13.33 16.15
CA SER A 224 15.31 13.56 14.82
C SER A 224 13.97 12.84 14.67
N THR A 225 13.06 13.45 13.93
CA THR A 225 11.81 12.78 13.53
C THR A 225 12.10 11.58 12.64
N LEU A 226 11.25 10.59 12.71
CA LEU A 226 11.27 9.52 11.71
C LEU A 226 10.93 10.09 10.32
N PRO A 227 11.55 9.58 9.27
CA PRO A 227 11.19 9.98 7.91
C PRO A 227 9.72 9.66 7.63
N SER A 228 9.00 10.57 7.01
CA SER A 228 7.63 10.31 6.58
C SER A 228 7.67 9.38 5.36
N THR A 229 7.18 8.16 5.51
CA THR A 229 7.15 7.17 4.45
C THR A 229 5.75 6.96 3.91
N THR A 230 5.64 6.79 2.61
CA THR A 230 4.40 6.40 1.94
C THR A 230 4.68 5.32 0.90
N GLN A 231 3.69 4.50 0.65
CA GLN A 231 3.71 3.51 -0.42
C GLN A 231 2.39 3.56 -1.17
N ASP A 232 2.48 3.71 -2.49
CA ASP A 232 1.30 3.69 -3.34
C ASP A 232 0.61 2.34 -3.31
N SER A 233 -0.71 2.35 -3.54
CA SER A 233 -1.48 1.12 -3.69
C SER A 233 -1.07 0.36 -4.95
N LEU A 234 -0.95 -0.94 -4.84
CA LEU A 234 -0.64 -1.81 -5.96
C LEU A 234 -1.91 -2.38 -6.58
N SER A 235 -1.99 -2.32 -7.91
CA SER A 235 -3.12 -2.91 -8.63
C SER A 235 -3.10 -4.44 -8.50
N PRO A 236 -4.27 -5.09 -8.42
CA PRO A 236 -4.37 -6.54 -8.47
C PRO A 236 -3.77 -7.10 -9.76
N ILE A 237 -3.05 -8.21 -9.66
CA ILE A 237 -2.37 -8.88 -10.77
C ILE A 237 -2.79 -10.34 -10.88
N CYS A 238 -2.47 -10.98 -11.99
CA CYS A 238 -2.74 -12.39 -12.21
C CYS A 238 -1.53 -13.26 -11.84
N LEU A 239 -1.76 -14.49 -11.43
CA LEU A 239 -0.71 -15.45 -11.07
C LEU A 239 0.33 -15.65 -12.19
N ASN A 240 -0.07 -15.54 -13.47
CA ASN A 240 0.82 -15.72 -14.62
C ASN A 240 1.50 -14.43 -15.10
N ASN A 241 1.32 -13.31 -14.40
CA ASN A 241 2.02 -12.08 -14.74
C ASN A 241 3.54 -12.29 -14.57
N ASN A 242 4.30 -11.63 -15.42
CA ASN A 242 5.75 -11.58 -15.24
C ASN A 242 6.11 -10.83 -13.95
N PRO A 243 7.25 -11.17 -13.34
CA PRO A 243 7.80 -10.38 -12.24
C PRO A 243 7.94 -8.91 -12.65
N PHE A 244 7.64 -7.99 -11.73
CA PHE A 244 7.70 -6.56 -11.98
C PHE A 244 8.38 -5.81 -10.85
N ILE A 245 8.98 -4.66 -11.19
CA ILE A 245 9.61 -3.77 -10.22
C ILE A 245 8.52 -3.03 -9.45
N ILE A 246 8.61 -3.08 -8.12
CA ILE A 246 7.71 -2.32 -7.25
C ILE A 246 8.17 -0.87 -7.24
N ASN A 247 7.22 0.04 -7.38
CA ASN A 247 7.44 1.49 -7.36
C ASN A 247 6.46 2.15 -6.39
N GLY A 248 6.59 3.46 -6.19
CA GLY A 248 5.64 4.26 -5.41
C GLY A 248 6.01 4.43 -3.95
N GLY A 249 7.16 3.91 -3.52
CA GLY A 249 7.71 4.21 -2.20
C GLY A 249 8.32 5.61 -2.15
N SER A 250 7.97 6.38 -1.16
CA SER A 250 8.50 7.73 -0.91
C SER A 250 8.93 7.86 0.55
N PRO A 251 10.08 8.56 0.83
CA PRO A 251 11.08 9.10 -0.11
C PRO A 251 11.76 8.03 -0.96
N VAL A 252 12.30 8.39 -2.13
CA VAL A 252 13.01 7.43 -3.01
C VAL A 252 14.29 6.92 -2.35
N GLY A 253 14.66 5.67 -2.63
CA GLY A 253 15.89 5.06 -2.12
C GLY A 253 15.70 4.06 -0.98
N GLY A 254 14.47 3.83 -0.54
CA GLY A 254 14.16 2.78 0.43
C GLY A 254 14.17 1.37 -0.19
N VAL A 255 13.94 0.38 0.66
CA VAL A 255 14.00 -1.04 0.33
C VAL A 255 12.63 -1.69 0.46
N TYR A 256 12.26 -2.47 -0.56
CA TYR A 256 11.04 -3.26 -0.54
C TYR A 256 11.29 -4.66 0.03
N SER A 257 10.38 -5.11 0.89
CA SER A 257 10.41 -6.45 1.47
C SER A 257 9.01 -7.05 1.57
N GLY A 258 8.94 -8.38 1.62
CA GLY A 258 7.70 -9.13 1.70
C GLY A 258 7.80 -10.48 1.00
N ASN A 259 6.76 -11.28 1.11
CA ASN A 259 6.73 -12.57 0.44
C ASN A 259 6.73 -12.38 -1.10
N GLY A 260 7.60 -13.11 -1.79
CA GLY A 260 7.76 -13.01 -3.24
C GLY A 260 8.51 -11.77 -3.74
N ILE A 261 9.10 -10.98 -2.83
CA ILE A 261 9.91 -9.81 -3.17
C ILE A 261 11.38 -10.13 -3.04
N SER A 262 12.13 -9.85 -4.09
CA SER A 262 13.60 -9.92 -4.11
C SER A 262 14.16 -8.75 -4.90
N ASN A 263 15.08 -8.01 -4.30
CA ASN A 263 15.70 -6.81 -4.92
C ASN A 263 14.67 -5.82 -5.50
N GLY A 264 13.57 -5.61 -4.79
CA GLY A 264 12.51 -4.70 -5.23
C GLY A 264 11.62 -5.23 -6.37
N ILE A 265 11.75 -6.50 -6.73
CA ILE A 265 10.95 -7.16 -7.76
C ILE A 265 9.97 -8.12 -7.07
N PHE A 266 8.69 -7.95 -7.37
CA PHE A 266 7.64 -8.88 -6.94
C PHE A 266 7.42 -9.96 -7.99
N ASN A 267 7.39 -11.22 -7.57
CA ASN A 267 7.12 -12.37 -8.44
C ASN A 267 5.85 -13.11 -7.99
N PRO A 268 4.73 -12.97 -8.69
CA PRO A 268 3.47 -13.61 -8.33
C PRO A 268 3.51 -15.13 -8.42
N GLN A 269 4.40 -15.70 -9.25
CA GLN A 269 4.50 -17.14 -9.42
C GLN A 269 5.15 -17.83 -8.20
N ILE A 270 5.94 -17.07 -7.42
CA ILE A 270 6.56 -17.57 -6.18
C ILE A 270 5.55 -17.50 -5.02
N THR A 271 4.75 -16.44 -4.97
CA THR A 271 3.81 -16.22 -3.86
C THR A 271 2.59 -17.13 -3.93
N GLY A 272 2.12 -17.42 -5.14
CA GLY A 272 0.84 -18.06 -5.35
C GLY A 272 -0.33 -17.06 -5.28
N ILE A 273 -1.53 -17.57 -5.09
CA ILE A 273 -2.79 -16.80 -5.05
C ILE A 273 -3.01 -16.23 -3.65
N GLY A 274 -3.42 -14.98 -3.55
CA GLY A 274 -3.76 -14.33 -2.28
C GLY A 274 -3.37 -12.86 -2.21
N ASN A 275 -3.49 -12.29 -1.00
CA ASN A 275 -3.01 -10.95 -0.68
C ASN A 275 -1.64 -11.06 -0.01
N PHE A 276 -0.69 -10.29 -0.48
CA PHE A 276 0.69 -10.28 0.01
C PHE A 276 1.08 -8.87 0.40
N ASN A 277 1.54 -8.72 1.64
CA ASN A 277 2.02 -7.46 2.14
C ASN A 277 3.34 -7.09 1.48
N VAL A 278 3.44 -5.83 1.14
CA VAL A 278 4.62 -5.17 0.59
C VAL A 278 5.01 -4.08 1.58
N ASN A 279 6.14 -4.25 2.21
CA ASN A 279 6.68 -3.28 3.16
C ASN A 279 7.77 -2.47 2.47
N TYR A 280 7.66 -1.15 2.53
CA TYR A 280 8.67 -0.20 2.08
C TYR A 280 9.35 0.41 3.29
N THR A 281 10.64 0.17 3.45
CA THR A 281 11.46 0.69 4.54
C THR A 281 12.42 1.74 4.00
N TYR A 282 12.41 2.91 4.59
CA TYR A 282 13.32 3.99 4.24
C TYR A 282 14.18 4.37 5.44
N THR A 283 15.47 4.57 5.19
CA THR A 283 16.45 5.07 6.16
C THR A 283 16.92 6.44 5.66
N ASP A 284 16.80 7.44 6.49
CA ASP A 284 17.26 8.79 6.16
C ASP A 284 18.79 8.95 6.33
N SER A 285 19.28 10.15 6.04
CA SER A 285 20.71 10.48 6.16
C SER A 285 21.24 10.50 7.61
N LEU A 286 20.34 10.52 8.60
CA LEU A 286 20.66 10.49 10.02
C LEU A 286 20.61 9.06 10.58
N GLY A 287 20.16 8.10 9.81
CA GLY A 287 20.02 6.70 10.19
C GLY A 287 18.65 6.36 10.77
N CYS A 288 17.69 7.29 10.76
CA CYS A 288 16.33 7.04 11.24
C CYS A 288 15.54 6.23 10.21
N ILE A 289 14.84 5.20 10.69
CA ILE A 289 14.15 4.22 9.85
C ILE A 289 12.65 4.34 10.07
N ASN A 290 11.91 4.38 8.99
CA ASN A 290 10.47 4.22 9.04
C ASN A 290 9.99 3.36 7.88
N ASN A 291 8.80 2.83 8.02
CA ASN A 291 8.21 1.97 7.01
C ASN A 291 6.77 2.37 6.69
N SER A 292 6.33 1.97 5.51
CA SER A 292 4.95 2.02 5.09
C SER A 292 4.58 0.71 4.42
N GLU A 293 3.34 0.31 4.56
CA GLU A 293 2.85 -0.98 4.09
C GLU A 293 1.71 -0.81 3.10
N THR A 294 1.72 -1.64 2.08
CA THR A 294 0.61 -1.84 1.16
C THR A 294 0.44 -3.33 0.90
N SER A 295 -0.51 -3.71 0.07
CA SER A 295 -0.67 -5.10 -0.34
C SER A 295 -0.91 -5.22 -1.83
N VAL A 296 -0.46 -6.34 -2.40
CA VAL A 296 -0.77 -6.74 -3.76
C VAL A 296 -1.64 -7.99 -3.74
N ASN A 297 -2.74 -7.95 -4.48
CA ASN A 297 -3.64 -9.09 -4.64
C ASN A 297 -3.25 -9.89 -5.89
N VAL A 298 -2.84 -11.14 -5.72
CA VAL A 298 -2.57 -12.10 -6.81
C VAL A 298 -3.82 -12.92 -7.06
N LYS A 299 -4.44 -12.68 -8.20
CA LYS A 299 -5.68 -13.33 -8.63
C LYS A 299 -5.41 -14.71 -9.24
N PRO A 300 -6.33 -15.68 -9.02
CA PRO A 300 -6.25 -16.97 -9.69
C PRO A 300 -6.46 -16.85 -11.19
N LEU A 301 -5.87 -17.78 -11.91
CA LEU A 301 -6.17 -17.98 -13.31
C LEU A 301 -7.48 -18.77 -13.46
N PRO A 302 -8.21 -18.57 -14.55
CA PRO A 302 -9.33 -19.44 -14.87
C PRO A 302 -8.81 -20.88 -15.11
N ASN A 303 -9.59 -21.87 -14.72
CA ASN A 303 -9.36 -23.22 -15.19
C ASN A 303 -9.76 -23.27 -16.66
N THR A 304 -8.84 -23.62 -17.56
CA THR A 304 -9.07 -23.59 -19.00
C THR A 304 -8.51 -24.87 -19.61
N SER A 305 -9.32 -25.53 -20.40
CA SER A 305 -8.89 -26.70 -21.17
C SER A 305 -9.60 -26.73 -22.52
N LEU A 306 -8.90 -27.22 -23.52
CA LEU A 306 -9.43 -27.44 -24.88
C LEU A 306 -9.16 -28.86 -25.27
N THR A 307 -10.21 -29.65 -25.51
CA THR A 307 -10.06 -31.02 -26.01
C THR A 307 -9.79 -31.02 -27.49
N SER A 308 -9.16 -32.11 -27.97
CA SER A 308 -8.78 -32.29 -29.36
C SER A 308 -9.98 -32.24 -30.32
N PHE A 309 -9.72 -31.91 -31.55
CA PHE A 309 -10.66 -31.91 -32.68
C PHE A 309 -10.37 -33.09 -33.56
N ASN A 310 -11.42 -33.57 -34.25
CA ASN A 310 -11.26 -34.49 -35.38
C ASN A 310 -10.81 -33.70 -36.60
N ASP A 311 -9.96 -34.31 -37.42
CA ASP A 311 -9.55 -33.73 -38.68
C ASP A 311 -10.74 -33.59 -39.63
N LEU A 312 -10.68 -32.57 -40.46
CA LEU A 312 -11.72 -32.24 -41.44
C LEU A 312 -11.19 -32.38 -42.85
N CYS A 313 -12.11 -32.52 -43.79
CA CYS A 313 -11.79 -32.41 -45.22
C CYS A 313 -11.99 -30.96 -45.69
N ALA A 314 -11.32 -30.58 -46.75
CA ALA A 314 -11.36 -29.22 -47.30
C ALA A 314 -12.79 -28.76 -47.72
N ASP A 315 -13.68 -29.70 -48.05
CA ASP A 315 -15.09 -29.47 -48.39
C ASP A 315 -16.05 -29.64 -47.20
N ALA A 316 -15.52 -29.88 -46.01
CA ALA A 316 -16.36 -30.06 -44.83
C ALA A 316 -17.13 -28.75 -44.50
N ASN A 317 -18.34 -28.92 -44.02
CA ASN A 317 -19.10 -27.79 -43.46
C ASN A 317 -18.33 -27.14 -42.29
N SER A 318 -18.66 -25.89 -42.02
CA SER A 318 -18.12 -25.20 -40.87
C SER A 318 -18.35 -25.98 -39.57
N LEU A 319 -17.35 -25.97 -38.67
CA LEU A 319 -17.38 -26.63 -37.35
C LEU A 319 -17.68 -25.64 -36.26
N VAL A 320 -18.77 -25.81 -35.52
CA VAL A 320 -19.02 -25.05 -34.29
C VAL A 320 -18.10 -25.57 -33.22
N LEU A 321 -17.29 -24.67 -32.64
CA LEU A 321 -16.31 -25.03 -31.65
C LEU A 321 -16.98 -25.04 -30.24
N THR A 322 -17.03 -26.22 -29.62
CA THR A 322 -17.63 -26.44 -28.30
C THR A 322 -16.70 -27.15 -27.32
N ASN A 323 -15.49 -27.46 -27.75
CA ASN A 323 -14.52 -28.28 -27.02
C ASN A 323 -13.85 -27.58 -25.84
N GLY A 324 -14.04 -26.26 -25.69
CA GLY A 324 -13.42 -25.46 -24.60
C GLY A 324 -14.20 -25.55 -23.31
N LEU A 325 -13.51 -25.85 -22.23
CA LEU A 325 -14.07 -25.97 -20.88
C LEU A 325 -13.34 -25.08 -19.87
N PRO A 326 -14.06 -24.52 -18.88
CA PRO A 326 -15.53 -24.37 -18.80
C PRO A 326 -16.07 -23.52 -19.95
N ILE A 327 -17.34 -23.69 -20.28
CA ILE A 327 -17.99 -22.94 -21.37
C ILE A 327 -17.97 -21.42 -21.14
N GLY A 328 -18.07 -20.62 -22.22
CA GLY A 328 -18.16 -19.15 -22.16
C GLY A 328 -16.82 -18.42 -22.35
N GLY A 329 -15.78 -19.09 -22.84
CA GLY A 329 -14.58 -18.47 -23.37
C GLY A 329 -14.69 -18.15 -24.85
N THR A 330 -13.62 -17.62 -25.41
CA THR A 330 -13.52 -17.22 -26.81
C THR A 330 -12.55 -18.11 -27.58
N TYR A 331 -12.90 -18.46 -28.80
CA TYR A 331 -12.03 -19.18 -29.72
C TYR A 331 -11.35 -18.22 -30.67
N SER A 332 -10.08 -18.47 -30.97
CA SER A 332 -9.28 -17.70 -31.91
C SER A 332 -8.36 -18.62 -32.71
N GLY A 333 -7.98 -18.20 -33.89
CA GLY A 333 -7.11 -18.92 -34.81
C GLY A 333 -7.47 -18.61 -36.27
N ASN A 334 -6.63 -19.08 -37.18
CA ASN A 334 -6.92 -18.92 -38.64
C ASN A 334 -8.19 -19.66 -39.00
N GLY A 335 -9.08 -19.02 -39.78
CA GLY A 335 -10.36 -19.58 -40.21
C GLY A 335 -11.45 -19.58 -39.12
N ILE A 336 -11.23 -18.94 -37.94
CA ILE A 336 -12.23 -18.87 -36.88
C ILE A 336 -12.94 -17.52 -36.89
N ASN A 337 -14.26 -17.56 -36.89
CA ASN A 337 -15.09 -16.38 -36.70
C ASN A 337 -16.29 -16.76 -35.82
N ASN A 338 -16.50 -15.93 -34.74
CA ASN A 338 -17.60 -16.12 -33.76
C ASN A 338 -17.73 -17.55 -33.22
N GLY A 339 -16.62 -18.21 -32.94
CA GLY A 339 -16.62 -19.58 -32.40
C GLY A 339 -16.93 -20.68 -33.42
N ILE A 340 -16.86 -20.36 -34.68
CA ILE A 340 -17.06 -21.30 -35.82
C ILE A 340 -15.76 -21.35 -36.60
N PHE A 341 -15.27 -22.55 -36.87
CA PHE A 341 -14.13 -22.81 -37.75
C PHE A 341 -14.63 -23.08 -39.17
N TYR A 342 -14.09 -22.34 -40.13
CA TYR A 342 -14.43 -22.42 -41.55
C TYR A 342 -13.25 -23.00 -42.34
N THR A 343 -13.43 -24.16 -42.96
CA THR A 343 -12.40 -24.82 -43.74
C THR A 343 -12.00 -24.02 -45.00
N ASP A 344 -12.98 -23.35 -45.63
CA ASP A 344 -12.74 -22.48 -46.78
C ASP A 344 -11.83 -21.30 -46.48
N SER A 345 -11.97 -20.75 -45.28
CA SER A 345 -11.18 -19.57 -44.84
C SER A 345 -9.82 -19.95 -44.28
N SER A 346 -9.71 -21.10 -43.62
CA SER A 346 -8.45 -21.60 -43.06
C SER A 346 -7.53 -22.13 -44.15
N GLY A 347 -8.07 -22.80 -45.14
CA GLY A 347 -7.33 -23.53 -46.16
C GLY A 347 -6.89 -24.92 -45.66
N ILE A 348 -6.20 -25.64 -46.55
CA ILE A 348 -5.65 -26.97 -46.28
C ILE A 348 -4.42 -26.86 -45.40
N GLY A 349 -4.28 -27.78 -44.42
CA GLY A 349 -3.13 -27.84 -43.51
C GLY A 349 -3.50 -27.96 -42.05
N ASN A 350 -2.50 -27.78 -41.20
CA ASN A 350 -2.69 -27.83 -39.76
C ASN A 350 -2.95 -26.39 -39.21
N HIS A 351 -4.03 -26.23 -38.45
CA HIS A 351 -4.47 -24.97 -37.90
C HIS A 351 -4.53 -25.08 -36.38
N VAL A 352 -3.98 -24.06 -35.68
CA VAL A 352 -4.03 -23.98 -34.21
C VAL A 352 -5.32 -23.24 -33.83
N ILE A 353 -6.11 -23.88 -33.01
CA ILE A 353 -7.29 -23.30 -32.35
C ILE A 353 -6.92 -23.00 -30.90
N THR A 354 -7.08 -21.77 -30.51
CA THR A 354 -6.82 -21.32 -29.11
C THR A 354 -8.15 -20.98 -28.45
N TYR A 355 -8.39 -21.55 -27.28
CA TYR A 355 -9.52 -21.22 -26.43
C TYR A 355 -9.04 -20.41 -25.23
N THR A 356 -9.58 -19.21 -25.06
CA THR A 356 -9.18 -18.27 -24.00
C THR A 356 -10.35 -18.03 -23.06
N ARG A 357 -10.08 -18.17 -21.78
CA ARG A 357 -11.01 -17.81 -20.69
C ARG A 357 -10.50 -16.60 -19.93
N GLU A 358 -11.46 -15.84 -19.42
CA GLU A 358 -11.21 -14.75 -18.49
C GLU A 358 -11.87 -15.05 -17.14
N LEU A 359 -11.18 -14.72 -16.06
CA LEU A 359 -11.69 -14.73 -14.69
C LEU A 359 -11.15 -13.51 -13.95
N ASN A 360 -12.04 -12.58 -13.60
CA ASN A 360 -11.67 -11.37 -12.82
C ASN A 360 -10.53 -10.53 -13.43
N GLY A 361 -10.47 -10.48 -14.77
CA GLY A 361 -9.42 -9.79 -15.53
C GLY A 361 -8.17 -10.63 -15.78
N CYS A 362 -8.14 -11.90 -15.37
CA CYS A 362 -7.04 -12.82 -15.67
C CYS A 362 -7.41 -13.77 -16.80
N PHE A 363 -6.49 -13.94 -17.72
CA PHE A 363 -6.68 -14.76 -18.90
C PHE A 363 -5.79 -16.00 -18.85
N LEU A 364 -6.36 -17.13 -19.25
CA LEU A 364 -5.61 -18.34 -19.54
C LEU A 364 -6.13 -18.94 -20.85
N SER A 365 -5.21 -19.42 -21.65
CA SER A 365 -5.52 -20.03 -22.94
C SER A 365 -4.99 -21.45 -22.99
N ASP A 366 -5.72 -22.31 -23.68
CA ASP A 366 -5.27 -23.64 -24.09
C ASP A 366 -5.46 -23.77 -25.61
N SER A 367 -4.60 -24.54 -26.25
CA SER A 367 -4.55 -24.65 -27.71
C SER A 367 -4.49 -26.08 -28.17
N GLN A 368 -5.24 -26.38 -29.20
CA GLN A 368 -5.25 -27.66 -29.90
C GLN A 368 -5.15 -27.45 -31.42
N SER A 369 -4.64 -28.43 -32.10
CA SER A 369 -4.60 -28.39 -33.55
C SER A 369 -5.75 -29.16 -34.19
N ILE A 370 -6.16 -28.70 -35.38
CA ILE A 370 -7.08 -29.36 -36.27
C ILE A 370 -6.45 -29.38 -37.65
N THR A 371 -6.51 -30.55 -38.32
CA THR A 371 -6.00 -30.68 -39.68
C THR A 371 -7.14 -30.61 -40.71
N VAL A 372 -6.99 -29.76 -41.71
CA VAL A 372 -7.85 -29.75 -42.88
C VAL A 372 -7.13 -30.51 -43.98
N ASN A 373 -7.60 -31.70 -44.25
CA ASN A 373 -7.05 -32.58 -45.27
C ASN A 373 -7.54 -32.16 -46.67
N PRO A 374 -6.67 -32.18 -47.67
CA PRO A 374 -7.08 -31.94 -49.04
C PRO A 374 -8.03 -33.07 -49.54
N LEU A 375 -8.91 -32.74 -50.43
CA LEU A 375 -9.65 -33.78 -51.13
C LEU A 375 -8.71 -34.58 -52.05
N PRO A 376 -8.92 -35.90 -52.16
CA PRO A 376 -8.11 -36.69 -53.07
C PRO A 376 -8.21 -36.17 -54.49
N THR A 377 -7.07 -36.01 -55.16
CA THR A 377 -7.04 -35.62 -56.57
C THR A 377 -7.38 -36.81 -57.45
N LEU A 378 -8.44 -36.67 -58.22
CA LEU A 378 -8.85 -37.68 -59.14
C LEU A 378 -8.31 -37.35 -60.53
N SER A 379 -7.70 -38.33 -61.18
CA SER A 379 -7.22 -38.21 -62.53
C SER A 379 -7.71 -39.42 -63.35
N PHE A 380 -8.02 -39.19 -64.56
CA PHE A 380 -8.53 -40.29 -65.48
C PHE A 380 -7.71 -40.34 -66.72
N GLY A 381 -7.50 -41.54 -67.16
CA GLY A 381 -6.89 -41.85 -68.44
C GLY A 381 -7.87 -41.74 -69.64
N SER A 382 -7.40 -42.04 -70.81
CA SER A 382 -8.24 -42.07 -72.00
C SER A 382 -9.35 -43.12 -71.90
N ILE A 383 -10.57 -42.68 -72.09
CA ILE A 383 -11.74 -43.57 -72.10
C ILE A 383 -11.90 -44.07 -73.54
N PRO A 384 -11.93 -45.38 -73.77
CA PRO A 384 -12.14 -45.91 -75.11
C PRO A 384 -13.61 -45.78 -75.58
N GLU A 385 -13.83 -45.52 -76.82
CA GLU A 385 -15.16 -45.62 -77.40
C GLU A 385 -15.68 -47.05 -77.32
N LEU A 386 -16.95 -47.17 -76.99
CA LEU A 386 -17.58 -48.49 -76.79
C LEU A 386 -18.71 -48.72 -77.80
N CYS A 387 -18.74 -49.92 -78.42
CA CYS A 387 -19.82 -50.32 -79.31
C CYS A 387 -21.00 -50.85 -78.47
N ILE A 388 -22.17 -50.82 -79.08
CA ILE A 388 -23.37 -51.40 -78.50
C ILE A 388 -23.18 -52.93 -78.28
N ASN A 389 -23.68 -53.45 -77.12
CA ASN A 389 -23.51 -54.81 -76.61
C ASN A 389 -22.11 -55.15 -76.08
N ASP A 390 -21.20 -54.16 -75.96
CA ASP A 390 -19.94 -54.36 -75.31
C ASP A 390 -20.03 -54.02 -73.79
N SER A 391 -19.03 -54.42 -73.04
CA SER A 391 -18.86 -54.03 -71.62
C SER A 391 -17.46 -53.48 -71.41
N LEU A 392 -17.33 -52.48 -70.52
CA LEU A 392 -16.06 -51.85 -70.23
C LEU A 392 -15.79 -51.92 -68.72
N VAL A 393 -14.66 -52.53 -68.35
CA VAL A 393 -14.18 -52.49 -66.97
C VAL A 393 -13.66 -51.08 -66.67
N LEU A 394 -14.27 -50.44 -65.74
CA LEU A 394 -13.94 -49.09 -65.36
C LEU A 394 -12.71 -49.13 -64.40
N ASN A 395 -11.50 -48.99 -64.95
CA ASN A 395 -10.24 -49.02 -64.15
C ASN A 395 -9.25 -47.91 -64.54
N PHE A 396 -9.74 -46.89 -65.22
CA PHE A 396 -8.92 -45.83 -65.80
C PHE A 396 -8.85 -44.55 -64.87
N ILE A 397 -9.34 -44.64 -63.67
CA ILE A 397 -9.28 -43.53 -62.73
C ILE A 397 -8.28 -43.84 -61.59
N SER A 398 -7.48 -42.87 -61.28
CA SER A 398 -6.54 -42.90 -60.17
C SER A 398 -6.93 -41.85 -59.12
N PRO A 399 -6.83 -42.15 -57.83
CA PRO A 399 -6.43 -43.43 -57.21
C PRO A 399 -7.44 -44.54 -57.47
N VAL A 400 -6.97 -45.78 -57.47
CA VAL A 400 -7.80 -46.98 -57.60
C VAL A 400 -8.52 -47.31 -56.30
N GLY A 401 -9.63 -48.04 -56.33
CA GLY A 401 -10.33 -48.48 -55.12
C GLY A 401 -11.59 -47.67 -54.82
N GLY A 402 -11.89 -46.64 -55.58
CA GLY A 402 -13.17 -45.93 -55.50
C GLY A 402 -14.35 -46.70 -56.12
N ILE A 403 -15.50 -46.11 -55.98
CA ILE A 403 -16.78 -46.73 -56.42
C ILE A 403 -17.31 -45.98 -57.62
N TYR A 404 -17.57 -46.74 -58.71
CA TYR A 404 -18.28 -46.26 -59.88
C TYR A 404 -19.78 -46.38 -59.67
N SER A 405 -20.54 -45.34 -59.99
CA SER A 405 -21.98 -45.27 -59.81
C SER A 405 -22.62 -44.52 -60.97
N GLY A 406 -23.73 -44.98 -61.40
CA GLY A 406 -24.46 -44.40 -62.53
C GLY A 406 -25.33 -45.46 -63.28
N ASN A 407 -26.02 -45.01 -64.30
CA ASN A 407 -26.83 -45.90 -65.07
C ASN A 407 -25.95 -46.91 -65.87
N ASN A 408 -26.39 -48.13 -65.92
CA ASN A 408 -25.72 -49.23 -66.68
C ASN A 408 -24.35 -49.64 -66.12
N ILE A 409 -24.04 -49.24 -64.83
CA ILE A 409 -22.85 -49.71 -64.12
C ILE A 409 -23.26 -50.77 -63.11
N ASN A 410 -22.55 -51.88 -63.09
CA ASN A 410 -22.65 -52.91 -62.06
C ASN A 410 -21.26 -53.45 -61.74
N ASN A 411 -20.91 -53.46 -60.45
CA ASN A 411 -19.62 -53.94 -59.97
C ASN A 411 -18.39 -53.36 -60.70
N GLY A 412 -18.41 -52.04 -61.03
CA GLY A 412 -17.32 -51.38 -61.76
C GLY A 412 -17.24 -51.72 -63.27
N ILE A 413 -18.24 -52.31 -63.81
CA ILE A 413 -18.37 -52.62 -65.28
C ILE A 413 -19.52 -51.78 -65.80
N PHE A 414 -19.25 -51.04 -66.84
CA PHE A 414 -20.29 -50.38 -67.70
C PHE A 414 -20.78 -51.31 -68.78
N TYR A 415 -22.09 -51.44 -68.91
CA TYR A 415 -22.75 -52.29 -69.89
C TYR A 415 -23.46 -51.42 -70.93
N SER A 416 -22.99 -51.44 -72.15
CA SER A 416 -23.51 -50.61 -73.25
C SER A 416 -24.86 -51.07 -73.80
N ASN A 417 -25.26 -52.32 -73.57
CA ASN A 417 -26.52 -52.90 -74.11
C ASN A 417 -27.79 -52.20 -73.60
N ASN A 418 -27.70 -51.52 -72.43
CA ASN A 418 -28.79 -50.74 -71.82
C ASN A 418 -28.53 -49.24 -71.82
N ALA A 419 -27.43 -48.81 -72.45
CA ALA A 419 -27.01 -47.41 -72.47
C ALA A 419 -27.63 -46.65 -73.64
N ASN A 420 -27.76 -45.33 -73.51
CA ASN A 420 -28.18 -44.50 -74.64
C ASN A 420 -27.04 -44.36 -75.65
N LEU A 421 -27.38 -44.23 -76.94
CA LEU A 421 -26.42 -43.87 -77.99
C LEU A 421 -25.92 -42.43 -77.69
N GLY A 422 -24.63 -42.25 -77.71
CA GLY A 422 -24.00 -40.97 -77.38
C GLY A 422 -23.43 -40.95 -75.96
N ILE A 423 -23.35 -39.77 -75.35
CA ILE A 423 -22.67 -39.56 -74.10
C ILE A 423 -23.46 -40.18 -72.94
N ASN A 424 -22.80 -41.05 -72.16
CA ASN A 424 -23.29 -41.62 -70.91
C ASN A 424 -22.47 -41.10 -69.76
N ASN A 425 -23.15 -40.54 -68.77
CA ASN A 425 -22.50 -39.95 -67.61
C ASN A 425 -22.57 -40.90 -66.41
N PHE A 426 -21.47 -40.98 -65.68
CA PHE A 426 -21.38 -41.71 -64.42
C PHE A 426 -20.41 -41.02 -63.46
N ASN A 427 -20.45 -41.39 -62.16
CA ASN A 427 -19.63 -40.83 -61.12
C ASN A 427 -18.62 -41.85 -60.67
N TYR A 428 -17.43 -41.36 -60.36
CA TYR A 428 -16.44 -42.08 -59.61
C TYR A 428 -16.27 -41.38 -58.26
N THR A 429 -16.50 -42.11 -57.17
CA THR A 429 -16.36 -41.62 -55.79
C THR A 429 -15.17 -42.33 -55.19
N TYR A 430 -14.21 -41.56 -54.71
CA TYR A 430 -13.04 -42.07 -53.96
C TYR A 430 -12.94 -41.43 -52.64
N THR A 431 -12.73 -42.27 -51.61
CA THR A 431 -12.47 -41.84 -50.24
C THR A 431 -11.04 -42.24 -49.85
N ASP A 432 -10.26 -41.30 -49.41
CA ASP A 432 -8.88 -41.52 -49.01
C ASP A 432 -8.77 -42.07 -47.58
N LEU A 433 -7.51 -42.23 -47.08
CA LEU A 433 -7.23 -42.72 -45.74
C LEU A 433 -7.64 -41.74 -44.62
N ASN A 434 -7.81 -40.48 -44.98
CA ASN A 434 -8.27 -39.41 -44.06
C ASN A 434 -9.81 -39.31 -44.08
N SER A 435 -10.49 -40.23 -44.74
CA SER A 435 -11.96 -40.23 -44.95
C SER A 435 -12.47 -39.06 -45.80
N CYS A 436 -11.59 -38.38 -46.52
CA CYS A 436 -11.98 -37.33 -47.46
C CYS A 436 -12.44 -37.94 -48.80
N THR A 437 -13.60 -37.50 -49.22
CA THR A 437 -14.25 -38.05 -50.41
C THR A 437 -14.28 -37.02 -51.54
N ASN A 438 -13.87 -37.42 -52.71
CA ASN A 438 -14.05 -36.62 -53.92
C ASN A 438 -14.82 -37.39 -54.96
N ILE A 439 -15.60 -36.66 -55.72
CA ILE A 439 -16.47 -37.22 -56.74
C ILE A 439 -16.14 -36.59 -58.11
N GLN A 440 -15.87 -37.41 -59.07
CA GLN A 440 -15.64 -37.00 -60.46
C GLN A 440 -16.77 -37.49 -61.35
N ASN A 441 -17.40 -36.54 -62.04
CA ASN A 441 -18.33 -36.87 -63.15
C ASN A 441 -17.56 -37.19 -64.41
N ILE A 442 -17.90 -38.27 -65.05
CA ILE A 442 -17.22 -38.79 -66.20
C ILE A 442 -18.25 -38.99 -67.32
N SER A 443 -17.84 -38.66 -68.52
CA SER A 443 -18.63 -38.85 -69.74
C SER A 443 -17.96 -39.91 -70.66
N LEU A 444 -18.65 -40.96 -70.91
CA LEU A 444 -18.26 -42.03 -71.81
C LEU A 444 -19.06 -41.96 -73.12
#